data_9479ab83a9c0dbb7017aa52f8966294a
#
_entry.id   9479ab83a9c0dbb7017aa52f8966294a
#
_cell.length_a   1.000
_cell.length_b   1.000
_cell.length_c   1.000
_cell.angle_alpha   90.00
_cell.angle_beta   90.00
_cell.angle_gamma   90.00
#
_symmetry.space_group_name_H-M   'P 1'
#
loop_
_entity.id
_entity.type
_entity.pdbx_description
1 polymer ?
#
loop_
_entity_poly.entity_id
_entity_poly.type
_entity_poly.pdbx_seq_one_letter_code
_entity_poly.pdbx_strand_id
1 'polypeptide(L)'
;MGSVNKIVKRSPGFIKRLYYNSVPFSKRYGKVYENTLSFLMESSKWDIETKKEYQLTQMQNLLSHCYQNVPFYKQIFVDNNWKPEDFRTIDDLKNFPELTKKIIMDNHNTMVAGNLSSDRGYPITTSGSSGDKLKFYVNDDVFKKEAAFNMRAYLEQGAQMYDTPSVWLRRYVPKESDSPLWYYDYELKRLYMSAYHLNDQTIGKYIDKINSGDYQTICTYPSSAYILACLCEENNLKLDLIEKIHVTSEKMLNQWYDKVEDVFGIKPCGHYGQMEKVSFMHQIESSRDYNQNLEYGVDEFYDNGDGTHGLIATGFINYYMPLIRYRTEDTFVLQNGKVKEINGRSSDILVSSNGSRLPGVNFYSWIDKKMPAVKMFQIIQKSEKNIIFKYVQNADHSEDIHSEILSGLRSRLGDMDYNVMKVSEIARDERTQKIRSIINEVK
;
A
#
# COMPACT_ATOMS: atom_id res chain seq x y z
N MET A 1 -14.63 10.58 -13.51
CA MET A 1 -14.83 9.53 -14.54
C MET A 1 -15.90 9.99 -15.50
N GLY A 2 -15.59 10.11 -16.80
CA GLY A 2 -16.53 10.59 -17.81
C GLY A 2 -17.77 9.69 -17.93
N SER A 3 -18.85 10.26 -18.48
CA SER A 3 -20.14 9.56 -18.67
C SER A 3 -20.03 8.25 -19.46
N VAL A 4 -19.09 8.19 -20.42
CA VAL A 4 -18.83 6.99 -21.24
C VAL A 4 -18.33 5.83 -20.40
N ASN A 5 -17.39 6.02 -19.46
CA ASN A 5 -16.92 4.95 -18.58
C ASN A 5 -18.04 4.34 -17.72
N LYS A 6 -19.03 5.15 -17.29
CA LYS A 6 -20.17 4.65 -16.51
C LYS A 6 -21.07 3.75 -17.37
N ILE A 7 -21.26 4.09 -18.64
CA ILE A 7 -22.06 3.31 -19.60
C ILE A 7 -21.33 1.99 -19.90
N VAL A 8 -20.05 2.05 -20.23
CA VAL A 8 -19.23 0.87 -20.53
C VAL A 8 -19.17 -0.09 -19.35
N LYS A 9 -19.06 0.40 -18.12
CA LYS A 9 -19.08 -0.47 -16.91
C LYS A 9 -20.35 -1.30 -16.76
N ARG A 10 -21.46 -0.87 -17.31
CA ARG A 10 -22.76 -1.56 -17.30
C ARG A 10 -23.02 -2.40 -18.55
N SER A 11 -22.14 -2.31 -19.55
CA SER A 11 -22.29 -3.02 -20.83
C SER A 11 -21.89 -4.50 -20.72
N PRO A 12 -22.33 -5.38 -21.65
CA PRO A 12 -21.88 -6.76 -21.77
C PRO A 12 -20.33 -6.88 -21.88
N GLY A 13 -19.81 -8.04 -21.48
CA GLY A 13 -18.35 -8.27 -21.39
C GLY A 13 -17.59 -8.03 -22.70
N PHE A 14 -18.19 -8.37 -23.87
CA PHE A 14 -17.55 -8.15 -25.16
C PHE A 14 -17.39 -6.66 -25.52
N ILE A 15 -18.37 -5.81 -25.16
CA ILE A 15 -18.30 -4.35 -25.36
C ILE A 15 -17.20 -3.76 -24.45
N LYS A 16 -17.14 -4.22 -23.18
CA LYS A 16 -16.06 -3.81 -22.26
C LYS A 16 -14.70 -4.15 -22.86
N ARG A 17 -14.53 -5.39 -23.31
CA ARG A 17 -13.28 -5.86 -23.90
C ARG A 17 -12.88 -5.01 -25.12
N LEU A 18 -13.82 -4.74 -26.03
CA LEU A 18 -13.55 -3.91 -27.20
C LEU A 18 -13.11 -2.48 -26.80
N TYR A 19 -13.85 -1.84 -25.92
CA TYR A 19 -13.57 -0.48 -25.47
C TYR A 19 -12.22 -0.40 -24.74
N TYR A 20 -11.96 -1.27 -23.76
CA TYR A 20 -10.74 -1.21 -22.96
C TYR A 20 -9.49 -1.67 -23.72
N ASN A 21 -9.64 -2.38 -24.83
CA ASN A 21 -8.53 -2.66 -25.75
C ASN A 21 -8.25 -1.51 -26.73
N SER A 22 -9.27 -0.75 -27.10
CA SER A 22 -9.15 0.32 -28.11
C SER A 22 -8.81 1.69 -27.52
N VAL A 23 -9.17 1.94 -26.24
CA VAL A 23 -8.95 3.24 -25.60
C VAL A 23 -7.84 3.10 -24.54
N PRO A 24 -6.66 3.74 -24.73
CA PRO A 24 -5.56 3.67 -23.77
C PRO A 24 -5.97 4.12 -22.37
N PHE A 25 -5.33 3.52 -21.35
CA PHE A 25 -5.59 3.84 -19.94
C PHE A 25 -5.46 5.34 -19.65
N SER A 26 -4.45 5.99 -20.20
CA SER A 26 -4.21 7.42 -20.04
C SER A 26 -5.44 8.26 -20.45
N LYS A 27 -6.03 7.96 -21.58
CA LYS A 27 -7.25 8.64 -22.07
C LYS A 27 -8.47 8.38 -21.18
N ARG A 28 -8.57 7.18 -20.63
CA ARG A 28 -9.67 6.80 -19.72
C ARG A 28 -9.52 7.41 -18.34
N TYR A 29 -8.27 7.56 -17.88
CA TYR A 29 -7.94 8.13 -16.57
C TYR A 29 -7.95 9.66 -16.59
N GLY A 30 -7.66 10.28 -17.74
CA GLY A 30 -7.88 11.69 -18.06
C GLY A 30 -6.67 12.57 -17.87
N LYS A 31 -6.85 13.88 -18.18
CA LYS A 31 -5.76 14.85 -18.33
C LYS A 31 -4.85 15.01 -17.12
N VAL A 32 -5.39 14.91 -15.90
CA VAL A 32 -4.55 15.02 -14.67
C VAL A 32 -3.50 13.91 -14.64
N TYR A 33 -3.91 12.67 -14.93
CA TYR A 33 -2.97 11.55 -15.04
C TYR A 33 -1.97 11.75 -16.18
N GLU A 34 -2.46 12.11 -17.40
CA GLU A 34 -1.60 12.29 -18.56
C GLU A 34 -0.53 13.37 -18.32
N ASN A 35 -0.96 14.54 -17.84
CA ASN A 35 -0.06 15.66 -17.57
C ASN A 35 0.97 15.29 -16.46
N THR A 36 0.50 14.63 -15.39
CA THR A 36 1.40 14.20 -14.31
C THR A 36 2.41 13.19 -14.81
N LEU A 37 1.98 12.17 -15.58
CA LEU A 37 2.91 11.17 -16.10
C LEU A 37 3.92 11.79 -17.08
N SER A 38 3.47 12.66 -18.00
CA SER A 38 4.37 13.37 -18.92
C SER A 38 5.41 14.19 -18.15
N PHE A 39 5.00 14.92 -17.13
CA PHE A 39 5.89 15.67 -16.26
C PHE A 39 6.89 14.74 -15.56
N LEU A 40 6.44 13.62 -14.98
CA LEU A 40 7.30 12.67 -14.28
C LEU A 40 8.32 12.02 -15.21
N MET A 41 7.95 11.74 -16.46
CA MET A 41 8.88 11.20 -17.47
C MET A 41 9.91 12.25 -17.91
N GLU A 42 9.58 13.52 -17.87
CA GLU A 42 10.53 14.60 -18.12
C GLU A 42 11.44 14.81 -16.90
N SER A 43 10.89 14.90 -15.69
CA SER A 43 11.67 15.12 -14.48
C SER A 43 12.59 13.95 -14.13
N SER A 44 12.33 12.74 -14.63
CA SER A 44 13.25 11.60 -14.45
C SER A 44 14.63 11.86 -15.08
N LYS A 45 14.72 12.75 -16.07
CA LYS A 45 15.95 13.14 -16.74
C LYS A 45 16.70 14.30 -16.06
N TRP A 46 16.04 14.95 -15.10
CA TRP A 46 16.64 16.09 -14.38
C TRP A 46 17.77 15.65 -13.46
N ASP A 47 18.77 16.51 -13.33
CA ASP A 47 19.77 16.35 -12.30
C ASP A 47 19.19 16.58 -10.90
N ILE A 48 19.97 16.27 -9.88
CA ILE A 48 19.52 16.34 -8.50
C ILE A 48 19.23 17.78 -8.04
N GLU A 49 19.98 18.76 -8.55
CA GLU A 49 19.81 20.17 -8.15
C GLU A 49 18.51 20.73 -8.74
N THR A 50 18.21 20.45 -9.99
CA THR A 50 16.92 20.79 -10.61
C THR A 50 15.74 20.16 -9.87
N LYS A 51 15.88 18.90 -9.43
CA LYS A 51 14.84 18.26 -8.62
C LYS A 51 14.64 18.92 -7.26
N LYS A 52 15.73 19.35 -6.60
CA LYS A 52 15.65 20.06 -5.32
C LYS A 52 15.02 21.44 -5.46
N GLU A 53 15.33 22.17 -6.52
CA GLU A 53 14.70 23.47 -6.81
C GLU A 53 13.18 23.31 -7.06
N TYR A 54 12.79 22.27 -7.81
CA TYR A 54 11.40 21.95 -7.98
C TYR A 54 10.73 21.57 -6.64
N GLN A 55 11.37 20.74 -5.82
CA GLN A 55 10.87 20.33 -4.51
C GLN A 55 10.64 21.56 -3.60
N LEU A 56 11.58 22.50 -3.56
CA LEU A 56 11.46 23.75 -2.82
C LEU A 56 10.27 24.57 -3.31
N THR A 57 10.14 24.71 -4.62
CA THR A 57 9.00 25.44 -5.24
C THR A 57 7.65 24.79 -4.88
N GLN A 58 7.55 23.46 -4.91
CA GLN A 58 6.32 22.76 -4.54
C GLN A 58 6.02 22.89 -3.04
N MET A 59 7.02 22.85 -2.18
CA MET A 59 6.87 23.12 -0.76
C MET A 59 6.30 24.51 -0.50
N GLN A 60 6.85 25.54 -1.11
CA GLN A 60 6.37 26.92 -0.97
C GLN A 60 4.94 27.08 -1.49
N ASN A 61 4.60 26.46 -2.62
CA ASN A 61 3.24 26.45 -3.16
C ASN A 61 2.26 25.77 -2.18
N LEU A 62 2.66 24.65 -1.61
CA LEU A 62 1.84 23.93 -0.62
C LEU A 62 1.63 24.78 0.65
N LEU A 63 2.67 25.41 1.20
CA LEU A 63 2.58 26.26 2.37
C LEU A 63 1.70 27.47 2.12
N SER A 64 1.83 28.11 0.94
CA SER A 64 0.96 29.23 0.51
C SER A 64 -0.50 28.79 0.41
N HIS A 65 -0.76 27.63 -0.20
CA HIS A 65 -2.10 27.05 -0.26
C HIS A 65 -2.66 26.76 1.15
N CYS A 66 -1.86 26.19 2.03
CA CYS A 66 -2.26 25.88 3.40
C CYS A 66 -2.58 27.15 4.21
N TYR A 67 -1.76 28.17 4.10
CA TYR A 67 -2.00 29.49 4.74
C TYR A 67 -3.30 30.14 4.27
N GLN A 68 -3.57 30.08 2.99
CA GLN A 68 -4.74 30.75 2.39
C GLN A 68 -6.04 29.97 2.60
N ASN A 69 -5.99 28.64 2.52
CA ASN A 69 -7.18 27.83 2.31
C ASN A 69 -7.47 26.79 3.39
N VAL A 70 -6.52 26.48 4.28
CA VAL A 70 -6.69 25.42 5.29
C VAL A 70 -6.71 26.01 6.69
N PRO A 71 -7.88 26.09 7.36
CA PRO A 71 -8.02 26.78 8.66
C PRO A 71 -7.03 26.32 9.73
N PHE A 72 -6.78 25.01 9.82
CA PHE A 72 -5.81 24.42 10.75
C PHE A 72 -4.41 25.00 10.57
N TYR A 73 -3.90 25.02 9.35
CA TYR A 73 -2.55 25.54 9.07
C TYR A 73 -2.49 27.07 9.17
N LYS A 74 -3.54 27.77 8.74
CA LYS A 74 -3.61 29.22 8.89
C LYS A 74 -3.41 29.63 10.35
N GLN A 75 -4.02 28.91 11.30
CA GLN A 75 -3.86 29.17 12.72
C GLN A 75 -2.41 28.97 13.16
N ILE A 76 -1.71 27.93 12.72
CA ILE A 76 -0.29 27.69 13.02
C ILE A 76 0.57 28.85 12.53
N PHE A 77 0.34 29.34 11.32
CA PHE A 77 1.09 30.50 10.78
C PHE A 77 0.86 31.76 11.61
N VAL A 78 -0.40 32.01 12.00
CA VAL A 78 -0.76 33.19 12.80
C VAL A 78 -0.16 33.11 14.21
N ASP A 79 -0.27 31.97 14.88
CA ASP A 79 0.22 31.78 16.26
C ASP A 79 1.75 31.95 16.37
N ASN A 80 2.47 31.63 15.30
CA ASN A 80 3.93 31.73 15.24
C ASN A 80 4.41 33.02 14.54
N ASN A 81 3.50 33.88 14.09
CA ASN A 81 3.82 35.07 13.31
C ASN A 81 4.65 34.77 12.04
N TRP A 82 4.38 33.64 11.39
CA TRP A 82 5.03 33.21 10.16
C TRP A 82 4.22 33.55 8.92
N LYS A 83 4.93 33.64 7.81
CA LYS A 83 4.37 33.69 6.45
C LYS A 83 4.98 32.58 5.59
N PRO A 84 4.31 32.13 4.54
CA PRO A 84 4.88 31.12 3.63
C PRO A 84 6.27 31.50 3.07
N GLU A 85 6.51 32.80 2.86
CA GLU A 85 7.77 33.36 2.32
C GLU A 85 8.95 33.26 3.28
N ASP A 86 8.71 32.97 4.56
CA ASP A 86 9.77 32.75 5.56
C ASP A 86 10.47 31.40 5.36
N PHE A 87 9.80 30.44 4.67
CA PHE A 87 10.32 29.13 4.35
C PHE A 87 11.06 29.15 3.02
N ARG A 88 12.35 29.43 3.06
CA ARG A 88 13.21 29.66 1.88
C ARG A 88 14.04 28.46 1.48
N THR A 89 14.16 27.48 2.35
CA THR A 89 14.87 26.23 2.13
C THR A 89 14.00 25.06 2.58
N ILE A 90 14.32 23.85 2.11
CA ILE A 90 13.64 22.64 2.59
C ILE A 90 13.87 22.43 4.09
N ASP A 91 15.05 22.81 4.60
CA ASP A 91 15.38 22.70 6.02
C ASP A 91 14.53 23.61 6.92
N ASP A 92 14.03 24.72 6.42
CA ASP A 92 13.15 25.62 7.17
C ASP A 92 11.83 24.90 7.56
N LEU A 93 11.45 23.86 6.81
CA LEU A 93 10.27 23.06 7.12
C LEU A 93 10.38 22.39 8.51
N LYS A 94 11.59 22.13 9.01
CA LYS A 94 11.83 21.56 10.34
C LYS A 94 11.31 22.47 11.48
N ASN A 95 11.14 23.75 11.23
CA ASN A 95 10.53 24.68 12.18
C ASN A 95 8.99 24.46 12.30
N PHE A 96 8.37 23.89 11.27
CA PHE A 96 6.94 23.61 11.28
C PHE A 96 6.63 22.46 12.24
N PRO A 97 5.53 22.52 13.03
CA PRO A 97 5.21 21.46 13.99
C PRO A 97 4.93 20.11 13.28
N GLU A 98 5.34 19.05 13.95
CA GLU A 98 5.06 17.70 13.44
C GLU A 98 3.59 17.34 13.61
N LEU A 99 3.04 16.72 12.58
CA LEU A 99 1.73 16.10 12.63
C LEU A 99 1.81 14.65 13.13
N THR A 100 1.10 14.38 14.19
CA THR A 100 0.85 13.02 14.64
C THR A 100 -0.55 12.55 14.20
N LYS A 101 -0.76 11.25 14.21
CA LYS A 101 -2.08 10.65 13.96
C LYS A 101 -3.16 11.24 14.86
N LYS A 102 -2.85 11.46 16.15
CA LYS A 102 -3.75 12.07 17.10
C LYS A 102 -4.15 13.50 16.70
N ILE A 103 -3.18 14.33 16.33
CA ILE A 103 -3.44 15.72 15.89
C ILE A 103 -4.38 15.74 14.68
N ILE A 104 -4.14 14.85 13.70
CA ILE A 104 -5.01 14.76 12.51
C ILE A 104 -6.44 14.34 12.90
N MET A 105 -6.60 13.37 13.79
CA MET A 105 -7.90 12.90 14.24
C MET A 105 -8.69 13.98 14.98
N ASP A 106 -8.01 14.74 15.84
CA ASP A 106 -8.61 15.81 16.63
C ASP A 106 -9.01 17.04 15.76
N ASN A 107 -8.36 17.23 14.60
CA ASN A 107 -8.51 18.43 13.76
C ASN A 107 -9.00 18.16 12.33
N HIS A 108 -9.41 16.95 11.99
CA HIS A 108 -9.67 16.54 10.62
C HIS A 108 -10.64 17.45 9.84
N ASN A 109 -11.62 18.08 10.51
CA ASN A 109 -12.59 18.97 9.89
C ASN A 109 -11.96 20.31 9.46
N THR A 110 -10.99 20.83 10.21
CA THR A 110 -10.31 22.11 9.95
C THR A 110 -9.10 21.95 9.01
N MET A 111 -8.71 20.70 8.73
CA MET A 111 -7.60 20.38 7.83
C MET A 111 -8.01 20.27 6.35
N VAL A 112 -9.29 20.31 6.03
CA VAL A 112 -9.80 20.31 4.64
C VAL A 112 -9.72 21.72 4.07
N ALA A 113 -9.21 21.84 2.84
CA ALA A 113 -9.07 23.11 2.14
C ALA A 113 -10.44 23.69 1.75
N GLY A 114 -10.72 24.91 2.19
CA GLY A 114 -12.03 25.57 1.98
C GLY A 114 -12.34 25.88 0.51
N ASN A 115 -11.33 26.21 -0.29
CA ASN A 115 -11.48 26.48 -1.74
C ASN A 115 -11.76 25.23 -2.58
N LEU A 116 -11.56 24.02 -2.02
CA LEU A 116 -11.82 22.72 -2.65
C LEU A 116 -13.01 22.00 -2.04
N SER A 117 -13.77 22.66 -1.17
CA SER A 117 -14.92 22.07 -0.44
C SER A 117 -16.06 21.62 -1.38
N SER A 118 -16.17 22.19 -2.60
CA SER A 118 -17.09 21.77 -3.65
C SER A 118 -16.66 20.49 -4.36
N ASP A 119 -15.39 20.14 -4.27
CA ASP A 119 -14.88 18.92 -4.88
C ASP A 119 -15.40 17.70 -4.13
N ARG A 120 -15.59 16.61 -4.86
CA ARG A 120 -15.97 15.36 -4.26
C ARG A 120 -14.77 14.77 -3.50
N GLY A 121 -14.77 14.92 -2.17
CA GLY A 121 -13.81 14.28 -1.28
C GLY A 121 -14.22 12.85 -0.93
N TYR A 122 -13.24 11.97 -0.84
CA TYR A 122 -13.40 10.57 -0.42
C TYR A 122 -12.70 10.36 0.92
N PRO A 123 -13.41 9.88 1.95
CA PRO A 123 -12.75 9.48 3.17
C PRO A 123 -11.93 8.22 2.91
N ILE A 124 -10.67 8.26 3.30
CA ILE A 124 -9.78 7.11 3.36
C ILE A 124 -9.50 6.81 4.82
N THR A 125 -9.51 5.53 5.14
CA THR A 125 -9.20 5.06 6.49
C THR A 125 -8.02 4.12 6.42
N THR A 126 -6.99 4.39 7.22
CA THR A 126 -5.85 3.47 7.31
C THR A 126 -6.24 2.25 8.14
N SER A 127 -5.71 1.10 7.76
CA SER A 127 -5.83 -0.13 8.58
C SER A 127 -4.88 -0.03 9.77
N GLY A 128 -5.28 0.71 10.82
CA GLY A 128 -4.45 0.88 12.01
C GLY A 128 -4.26 -0.44 12.75
N SER A 129 -3.03 -0.94 12.84
CA SER A 129 -2.66 -2.04 13.75
C SER A 129 -2.81 -1.66 15.23
N SER A 130 -2.89 -0.36 15.53
CA SER A 130 -3.00 0.21 16.87
C SER A 130 -4.42 0.51 17.33
N GLY A 131 -5.45 0.12 16.56
CA GLY A 131 -6.86 0.28 16.93
C GLY A 131 -7.51 1.60 16.53
N ASP A 132 -6.77 2.70 16.52
CA ASP A 132 -7.30 3.99 16.06
C ASP A 132 -7.06 4.14 14.56
N LYS A 133 -8.14 4.14 13.79
CA LYS A 133 -8.10 4.30 12.34
C LYS A 133 -7.93 5.78 12.00
N LEU A 134 -6.82 6.13 11.37
CA LEU A 134 -6.67 7.47 10.84
C LEU A 134 -7.65 7.65 9.67
N LYS A 135 -8.53 8.65 9.79
CA LYS A 135 -9.43 9.08 8.71
C LYS A 135 -8.92 10.39 8.13
N PHE A 136 -8.76 10.44 6.83
CA PHE A 136 -8.41 11.65 6.09
C PHE A 136 -9.10 11.65 4.72
N TYR A 137 -8.97 12.76 4.00
CA TYR A 137 -9.72 12.95 2.76
C TYR A 137 -8.78 13.15 1.57
N VAL A 138 -9.16 12.58 0.44
CA VAL A 138 -8.54 12.79 -0.87
C VAL A 138 -9.64 13.08 -1.90
N ASN A 139 -9.28 13.67 -3.02
CA ASN A 139 -10.17 13.83 -4.18
C ASN A 139 -9.72 12.95 -5.36
N ASP A 140 -10.45 13.00 -6.47
CA ASP A 140 -10.14 12.22 -7.67
C ASP A 140 -8.73 12.51 -8.23
N ASP A 141 -8.25 13.74 -8.10
CA ASP A 141 -6.96 14.15 -8.67
C ASP A 141 -5.77 13.53 -7.91
N VAL A 142 -5.91 13.31 -6.59
CA VAL A 142 -4.90 12.60 -5.80
C VAL A 142 -4.69 11.18 -6.32
N PHE A 143 -5.79 10.45 -6.60
CA PHE A 143 -5.70 9.10 -7.17
C PHE A 143 -5.06 9.07 -8.55
N LYS A 144 -5.37 10.07 -9.40
CA LYS A 144 -4.80 10.18 -10.75
C LYS A 144 -3.32 10.50 -10.71
N LYS A 145 -2.90 11.43 -9.84
CA LYS A 145 -1.48 11.76 -9.63
C LYS A 145 -0.72 10.53 -9.11
N GLU A 146 -1.22 9.87 -8.08
CA GLU A 146 -0.58 8.66 -7.55
C GLU A 146 -0.47 7.54 -8.59
N ALA A 147 -1.48 7.34 -9.42
CA ALA A 147 -1.41 6.37 -10.50
C ALA A 147 -0.31 6.70 -11.52
N ALA A 148 -0.01 7.98 -11.74
CA ALA A 148 1.10 8.41 -12.59
C ALA A 148 2.47 8.10 -11.95
N PHE A 149 2.63 8.34 -10.64
CA PHE A 149 3.84 7.95 -9.90
C PHE A 149 4.04 6.43 -9.92
N ASN A 150 2.99 5.66 -9.70
CA ASN A 150 3.05 4.19 -9.83
C ASN A 150 3.45 3.77 -11.24
N MET A 151 2.89 4.42 -12.28
CA MET A 151 3.25 4.09 -13.67
C MET A 151 4.71 4.40 -13.97
N ARG A 152 5.24 5.56 -13.51
CA ARG A 152 6.67 5.85 -13.63
C ARG A 152 7.52 4.77 -12.97
N ALA A 153 7.19 4.37 -11.74
CA ALA A 153 7.92 3.31 -11.04
C ALA A 153 7.92 2.00 -11.83
N TYR A 154 6.79 1.60 -12.41
CA TYR A 154 6.74 0.42 -13.27
C TYR A 154 7.62 0.56 -14.51
N LEU A 155 7.58 1.70 -15.19
CA LEU A 155 8.40 1.95 -16.39
C LEU A 155 9.90 1.94 -16.07
N GLU A 156 10.33 2.55 -14.96
CA GLU A 156 11.72 2.55 -14.51
C GLU A 156 12.20 1.16 -14.03
N GLN A 157 11.27 0.26 -13.72
CA GLN A 157 11.51 -1.16 -13.44
C GLN A 157 11.42 -2.04 -14.69
N GLY A 158 11.26 -1.45 -15.87
CA GLY A 158 11.13 -2.18 -17.14
C GLY A 158 9.77 -2.86 -17.33
N ALA A 159 8.76 -2.54 -16.51
CA ALA A 159 7.43 -3.13 -16.61
C ALA A 159 6.43 -2.18 -17.28
N GLN A 160 5.58 -2.74 -18.15
CA GLN A 160 4.43 -2.01 -18.69
C GLN A 160 3.17 -2.46 -17.99
N MET A 161 2.38 -1.50 -17.49
CA MET A 161 1.17 -1.76 -16.73
C MET A 161 -0.01 -0.99 -17.31
N TYR A 162 -1.22 -1.36 -16.92
CA TYR A 162 -2.51 -0.75 -17.30
C TYR A 162 -2.95 -0.94 -18.77
N ASP A 163 -2.06 -0.86 -19.75
CA ASP A 163 -2.37 -1.11 -21.15
C ASP A 163 -1.90 -2.48 -21.64
N THR A 164 -1.06 -3.15 -20.86
CA THR A 164 -0.66 -4.56 -21.05
C THR A 164 -1.31 -5.47 -19.99
N PRO A 165 -1.62 -6.71 -20.34
CA PRO A 165 -2.10 -7.69 -19.37
C PRO A 165 -1.09 -7.98 -18.27
N SER A 166 -1.54 -8.06 -17.01
CA SER A 166 -0.68 -8.36 -15.87
C SER A 166 -1.38 -9.28 -14.87
N VAL A 167 -0.59 -10.05 -14.14
CA VAL A 167 -1.06 -10.91 -13.04
C VAL A 167 -1.02 -10.12 -11.74
N TRP A 168 -2.09 -10.17 -10.97
CA TRP A 168 -2.19 -9.55 -9.66
C TRP A 168 -2.50 -10.62 -8.60
N LEU A 169 -1.45 -11.21 -8.05
CA LEU A 169 -1.56 -12.19 -6.98
C LEU A 169 -1.76 -11.46 -5.64
N ARG A 170 -3.01 -11.26 -5.29
CA ARG A 170 -3.45 -10.38 -4.19
C ARG A 170 -4.57 -11.04 -3.36
N ARG A 171 -5.25 -10.23 -2.56
CA ARG A 171 -6.33 -10.65 -1.62
C ARG A 171 -7.69 -10.89 -2.28
N TYR A 172 -7.72 -11.50 -3.46
CA TYR A 172 -8.96 -11.99 -4.01
C TYR A 172 -9.44 -13.20 -3.19
N VAL A 173 -10.68 -13.18 -2.75
CA VAL A 173 -11.34 -14.31 -2.08
C VAL A 173 -12.48 -14.77 -2.95
N PRO A 174 -12.50 -16.02 -3.40
CA PRO A 174 -13.63 -16.62 -4.09
C PRO A 174 -14.91 -16.49 -3.24
N LYS A 175 -16.04 -16.30 -3.86
CA LYS A 175 -17.32 -16.13 -3.15
C LYS A 175 -17.83 -17.43 -2.54
N GLU A 176 -17.60 -18.54 -3.23
CA GLU A 176 -18.01 -19.88 -2.87
C GLU A 176 -16.83 -20.85 -3.03
N SER A 177 -16.88 -21.99 -2.37
CA SER A 177 -15.80 -23.01 -2.41
C SER A 177 -15.44 -23.45 -3.84
N ASP A 178 -16.42 -23.49 -4.74
CA ASP A 178 -16.26 -23.93 -6.12
C ASP A 178 -15.99 -22.78 -7.09
N SER A 179 -15.95 -21.54 -6.59
CA SER A 179 -15.62 -20.37 -7.41
C SER A 179 -14.17 -20.40 -7.88
N PRO A 180 -13.90 -19.92 -9.12
CA PRO A 180 -12.53 -19.85 -9.61
C PRO A 180 -11.62 -19.04 -8.67
N LEU A 181 -10.36 -19.48 -8.50
CA LEU A 181 -9.36 -18.82 -7.67
C LEU A 181 -8.83 -17.53 -8.29
N TRP A 182 -9.41 -17.11 -9.41
CA TRP A 182 -9.05 -15.91 -10.17
C TRP A 182 -10.23 -15.33 -10.93
N TYR A 183 -10.09 -14.04 -11.30
CA TYR A 183 -10.97 -13.39 -12.28
C TYR A 183 -10.16 -12.36 -13.08
N TYR A 184 -10.64 -12.02 -14.28
CA TYR A 184 -10.00 -11.02 -15.13
C TYR A 184 -10.76 -9.69 -15.11
N ASP A 185 -10.04 -8.62 -14.78
CA ASP A 185 -10.52 -7.24 -14.86
C ASP A 185 -10.14 -6.65 -16.22
N TYR A 186 -11.14 -6.46 -17.08
CA TYR A 186 -10.91 -5.90 -18.42
C TYR A 186 -10.56 -4.42 -18.40
N GLU A 187 -11.02 -3.63 -17.40
CA GLU A 187 -10.74 -2.21 -17.29
C GLU A 187 -9.25 -1.93 -17.03
N LEU A 188 -8.65 -2.71 -16.16
CA LEU A 188 -7.25 -2.58 -15.75
C LEU A 188 -6.34 -3.62 -16.42
N LYS A 189 -6.89 -4.50 -17.26
CA LYS A 189 -6.18 -5.63 -17.88
C LYS A 189 -5.44 -6.49 -16.87
N ARG A 190 -6.11 -6.87 -15.79
CA ARG A 190 -5.52 -7.60 -14.67
C ARG A 190 -6.16 -8.95 -14.46
N LEU A 191 -5.35 -9.99 -14.40
CA LEU A 191 -5.74 -11.28 -13.86
C LEU A 191 -5.52 -11.24 -12.34
N TYR A 192 -6.59 -11.02 -11.58
CA TYR A 192 -6.56 -11.13 -10.13
C TYR A 192 -6.58 -12.59 -9.72
N MET A 193 -5.61 -13.00 -8.90
CA MET A 193 -5.47 -14.36 -8.37
C MET A 193 -5.42 -14.32 -6.84
N SER A 194 -5.97 -15.34 -6.21
CA SER A 194 -6.06 -15.43 -4.77
C SER A 194 -4.72 -15.81 -4.13
N ALA A 195 -4.10 -14.91 -3.35
CA ALA A 195 -2.94 -15.25 -2.54
C ALA A 195 -3.28 -16.19 -1.36
N TYR A 196 -4.56 -16.35 -1.02
CA TYR A 196 -5.00 -17.23 0.08
C TYR A 196 -4.97 -18.73 -0.23
N HIS A 197 -4.90 -19.08 -1.52
CA HIS A 197 -5.00 -20.47 -1.97
C HIS A 197 -3.72 -20.93 -2.67
N LEU A 198 -2.59 -20.31 -2.35
CA LEU A 198 -1.28 -20.65 -2.92
C LEU A 198 -0.65 -21.78 -2.10
N ASN A 199 -0.73 -23.02 -2.60
CA ASN A 199 -0.21 -24.23 -1.96
C ASN A 199 0.07 -25.33 -3.01
N ASP A 200 0.61 -26.49 -2.58
CA ASP A 200 0.96 -27.61 -3.45
C ASP A 200 -0.21 -28.17 -4.27
N GLN A 201 -1.44 -28.11 -3.75
CA GLN A 201 -2.63 -28.64 -4.46
C GLN A 201 -3.11 -27.72 -5.58
N THR A 202 -2.77 -26.43 -5.51
CA THR A 202 -3.29 -25.41 -6.42
C THR A 202 -2.24 -24.79 -7.31
N ILE A 203 -0.95 -24.88 -6.95
CA ILE A 203 0.13 -24.20 -7.67
C ILE A 203 0.17 -24.54 -9.16
N GLY A 204 -0.02 -25.82 -9.53
CA GLY A 204 -0.07 -26.23 -10.94
C GLY A 204 -1.15 -25.46 -11.72
N LYS A 205 -2.37 -25.36 -11.15
CA LYS A 205 -3.48 -24.60 -11.77
C LYS A 205 -3.16 -23.10 -11.90
N TYR A 206 -2.40 -22.53 -10.95
CA TYR A 206 -1.98 -21.13 -11.02
C TYR A 206 -1.00 -20.91 -12.16
N ILE A 207 0.01 -21.77 -12.26
CA ILE A 207 1.03 -21.68 -13.32
C ILE A 207 0.41 -21.91 -14.69
N ASP A 208 -0.42 -22.94 -14.86
CA ASP A 208 -1.17 -23.20 -16.10
C ASP A 208 -2.00 -21.97 -16.51
N LYS A 209 -2.68 -21.33 -15.52
CA LYS A 209 -3.47 -20.13 -15.79
C LYS A 209 -2.62 -18.94 -16.19
N ILE A 210 -1.49 -18.73 -15.56
CA ILE A 210 -0.55 -17.66 -15.91
C ILE A 210 0.03 -17.91 -17.31
N ASN A 211 0.54 -19.10 -17.55
CA ASN A 211 1.19 -19.47 -18.83
C ASN A 211 0.20 -19.55 -20.01
N SER A 212 -1.11 -19.75 -19.74
CA SER A 212 -2.14 -19.73 -20.78
C SER A 212 -2.48 -18.33 -21.32
N GLY A 213 -1.92 -17.28 -20.74
CA GLY A 213 -2.18 -15.89 -21.12
C GLY A 213 -0.90 -15.14 -21.52
N ASP A 214 -1.07 -13.98 -22.12
CA ASP A 214 0.03 -13.10 -22.52
C ASP A 214 0.35 -12.12 -21.36
N TYR A 215 0.92 -12.66 -20.27
CA TYR A 215 1.29 -11.89 -19.08
C TYR A 215 2.82 -11.81 -18.95
N GLN A 216 3.35 -10.59 -18.95
CA GLN A 216 4.79 -10.34 -18.75
C GLN A 216 5.12 -9.87 -17.34
N THR A 217 4.13 -9.43 -16.57
CA THR A 217 4.36 -8.85 -15.24
C THR A 217 3.46 -9.49 -14.19
N ILE A 218 4.06 -9.86 -13.06
CA ILE A 218 3.34 -10.21 -11.83
C ILE A 218 3.46 -9.05 -10.84
N CYS A 219 2.32 -8.58 -10.31
CA CYS A 219 2.25 -7.64 -9.21
C CYS A 219 1.72 -8.36 -7.96
N THR A 220 2.51 -8.39 -6.89
CA THR A 220 2.19 -9.22 -5.73
C THR A 220 2.67 -8.62 -4.41
N TYR A 221 2.50 -9.33 -3.31
CA TYR A 221 3.17 -9.06 -2.04
C TYR A 221 4.55 -9.72 -2.03
N PRO A 222 5.56 -9.14 -1.35
CA PRO A 222 6.85 -9.78 -1.12
C PRO A 222 6.76 -11.22 -0.65
N SER A 223 5.96 -11.48 0.40
CA SER A 223 5.73 -12.82 0.92
C SER A 223 5.09 -13.77 -0.09
N SER A 224 4.15 -13.27 -0.90
CA SER A 224 3.50 -14.10 -1.94
C SER A 224 4.44 -14.40 -3.12
N ALA A 225 5.35 -13.48 -3.47
CA ALA A 225 6.38 -13.74 -4.47
C ALA A 225 7.33 -14.87 -3.99
N TYR A 226 7.76 -14.79 -2.74
CA TYR A 226 8.60 -15.81 -2.11
C TYR A 226 7.90 -17.18 -2.07
N ILE A 227 6.64 -17.24 -1.63
CA ILE A 227 5.85 -18.48 -1.57
C ILE A 227 5.68 -19.07 -2.98
N LEU A 228 5.39 -18.22 -3.97
CA LEU A 228 5.26 -18.65 -5.37
C LEU A 228 6.57 -19.29 -5.86
N ALA A 229 7.73 -18.67 -5.56
CA ALA A 229 9.04 -19.21 -5.93
C ALA A 229 9.31 -20.56 -5.26
N CYS A 230 9.08 -20.69 -3.95
CA CYS A 230 9.26 -21.96 -3.24
C CYS A 230 8.39 -23.08 -3.85
N LEU A 231 7.11 -22.82 -4.07
CA LEU A 231 6.19 -23.81 -4.63
C LEU A 231 6.55 -24.19 -6.08
N CYS A 232 7.01 -23.23 -6.89
CA CYS A 232 7.46 -23.52 -8.25
C CYS A 232 8.70 -24.40 -8.26
N GLU A 233 9.67 -24.13 -7.38
CA GLU A 233 10.87 -24.95 -7.25
C GLU A 233 10.54 -26.38 -6.78
N GLU A 234 9.76 -26.51 -5.70
CA GLU A 234 9.34 -27.78 -5.10
C GLU A 234 8.57 -28.68 -6.08
N ASN A 235 7.79 -28.08 -6.98
CA ASN A 235 6.97 -28.78 -7.97
C ASN A 235 7.55 -28.77 -9.39
N ASN A 236 8.78 -28.29 -9.62
CA ASN A 236 9.43 -28.16 -10.92
C ASN A 236 8.60 -27.40 -11.97
N LEU A 237 7.90 -26.32 -11.54
CA LEU A 237 7.07 -25.48 -12.38
C LEU A 237 7.81 -24.23 -12.83
N LYS A 238 7.47 -23.68 -14.00
CA LYS A 238 8.11 -22.50 -14.58
C LYS A 238 7.07 -21.47 -15.02
N LEU A 239 7.47 -20.22 -14.97
CA LEU A 239 6.76 -19.09 -15.56
C LEU A 239 7.35 -18.82 -16.94
N ASP A 240 6.54 -18.99 -18.00
CA ASP A 240 7.07 -19.00 -19.39
C ASP A 240 7.32 -17.59 -19.93
N LEU A 241 6.41 -16.64 -19.67
CA LEU A 241 6.41 -15.30 -20.27
C LEU A 241 6.62 -14.18 -19.26
N ILE A 242 6.73 -14.49 -17.97
CA ILE A 242 6.91 -13.47 -16.93
C ILE A 242 8.36 -12.97 -16.99
N GLU A 243 8.51 -11.67 -17.19
CA GLU A 243 9.80 -10.97 -17.23
C GLU A 243 10.01 -10.07 -16.00
N LYS A 244 8.93 -9.64 -15.35
CA LYS A 244 8.98 -8.69 -14.22
C LYS A 244 8.10 -9.14 -13.06
N ILE A 245 8.64 -9.00 -11.85
CA ILE A 245 7.90 -9.22 -10.61
C ILE A 245 7.96 -7.93 -9.79
N HIS A 246 6.79 -7.28 -9.67
CA HIS A 246 6.64 -6.06 -8.89
C HIS A 246 6.04 -6.38 -7.52
N VAL A 247 6.69 -5.90 -6.46
CA VAL A 247 6.30 -6.17 -5.07
C VAL A 247 5.98 -4.88 -4.31
N THR A 248 5.01 -4.93 -3.40
CA THR A 248 4.65 -3.76 -2.58
C THR A 248 3.82 -4.15 -1.36
N SER A 249 3.68 -3.23 -0.42
CA SER A 249 2.80 -3.30 0.76
C SER A 249 3.33 -4.14 1.92
N GLU A 250 4.47 -4.76 1.81
CA GLU A 250 5.15 -5.51 2.87
C GLU A 250 6.67 -5.27 2.78
N LYS A 251 7.39 -5.60 3.87
CA LYS A 251 8.85 -5.64 3.83
C LYS A 251 9.30 -6.81 2.93
N MET A 252 10.23 -6.52 2.02
CA MET A 252 10.92 -7.54 1.24
C MET A 252 12.18 -7.97 1.98
N LEU A 253 12.25 -9.22 2.41
CA LEU A 253 13.45 -9.76 3.07
C LEU A 253 14.52 -10.12 2.04
N ASN A 254 15.81 -10.00 2.39
CA ASN A 254 16.90 -10.31 1.48
C ASN A 254 16.83 -11.75 0.98
N GLN A 255 16.58 -12.71 1.86
CA GLN A 255 16.40 -14.10 1.49
C GLN A 255 15.22 -14.37 0.54
N TRP A 256 14.20 -13.49 0.53
CA TRP A 256 13.09 -13.58 -0.42
C TRP A 256 13.48 -13.03 -1.77
N TYR A 257 14.27 -11.94 -1.80
CA TYR A 257 14.88 -11.45 -3.04
C TYR A 257 15.66 -12.54 -3.72
N ASP A 258 16.60 -13.15 -2.97
CA ASP A 258 17.51 -14.16 -3.49
C ASP A 258 16.72 -15.37 -4.00
N LYS A 259 15.74 -15.87 -3.22
CA LYS A 259 14.91 -17.01 -3.65
C LYS A 259 14.11 -16.72 -4.94
N VAL A 260 13.51 -15.54 -5.06
CA VAL A 260 12.75 -15.18 -6.28
C VAL A 260 13.67 -15.05 -7.48
N GLU A 261 14.84 -14.43 -7.30
CA GLU A 261 15.86 -14.28 -8.35
C GLU A 261 16.42 -15.66 -8.76
N ASP A 262 16.74 -16.53 -7.81
CA ASP A 262 17.30 -17.87 -8.06
C ASP A 262 16.33 -18.76 -8.86
N VAL A 263 15.04 -18.74 -8.50
CA VAL A 263 14.04 -19.63 -9.12
C VAL A 263 13.57 -19.13 -10.49
N PHE A 264 13.36 -17.82 -10.62
CA PHE A 264 12.77 -17.26 -11.84
C PHE A 264 13.77 -16.53 -12.73
N GLY A 265 14.99 -16.25 -12.26
CA GLY A 265 15.95 -15.41 -12.97
C GLY A 265 15.52 -13.93 -13.02
N ILE A 266 14.54 -13.53 -12.21
CA ILE A 266 13.92 -12.20 -12.22
C ILE A 266 14.23 -11.50 -10.91
N LYS A 267 14.83 -10.30 -10.98
CA LYS A 267 15.01 -9.43 -9.82
C LYS A 267 13.69 -8.75 -9.50
N PRO A 268 13.06 -9.06 -8.34
CA PRO A 268 11.86 -8.36 -7.96
C PRO A 268 12.17 -6.90 -7.66
N CYS A 269 11.30 -6.00 -8.09
CA CYS A 269 11.40 -4.57 -7.80
C CYS A 269 10.15 -4.11 -7.06
N GLY A 270 10.32 -3.15 -6.15
CA GLY A 270 9.22 -2.68 -5.33
C GLY A 270 9.03 -1.17 -5.33
N HIS A 271 7.93 -0.76 -4.74
CA HIS A 271 7.74 0.62 -4.32
C HIS A 271 7.18 0.69 -2.90
N TYR A 272 7.51 1.76 -2.23
CA TYR A 272 6.93 2.19 -0.96
C TYR A 272 5.98 3.35 -1.20
N GLY A 273 4.84 3.30 -0.58
CA GLY A 273 3.85 4.36 -0.55
C GLY A 273 2.85 4.11 0.57
N GLN A 274 2.21 5.18 1.01
CA GLN A 274 1.29 5.17 2.12
C GLN A 274 -0.09 5.65 1.69
N MET A 275 -1.11 5.23 2.45
CA MET A 275 -2.48 5.73 2.24
C MET A 275 -2.57 7.24 2.47
N GLU A 276 -1.76 7.78 3.37
CA GLU A 276 -1.64 9.20 3.74
C GLU A 276 -1.11 10.09 2.62
N LYS A 277 -0.49 9.51 1.57
CA LYS A 277 0.01 10.22 0.39
C LYS A 277 1.09 11.25 0.69
N VAL A 278 1.96 10.95 1.65
CA VAL A 278 3.03 11.88 2.09
C VAL A 278 4.41 11.53 1.55
N SER A 279 4.67 10.26 1.23
CA SER A 279 5.94 9.79 0.66
C SER A 279 5.71 8.71 -0.39
N PHE A 280 6.58 8.67 -1.39
CA PHE A 280 6.65 7.63 -2.40
C PHE A 280 8.10 7.36 -2.79
N MET A 281 8.52 6.11 -2.67
CA MET A 281 9.86 5.67 -3.05
C MET A 281 9.75 4.40 -3.90
N HIS A 282 10.66 4.20 -4.83
CA HIS A 282 10.66 2.99 -5.64
C HIS A 282 12.07 2.53 -5.98
N GLN A 283 12.21 1.24 -6.22
CA GLN A 283 13.42 0.62 -6.74
C GLN A 283 13.44 0.75 -8.26
N ILE A 284 14.63 0.79 -8.83
CA ILE A 284 14.85 0.67 -10.28
C ILE A 284 15.43 -0.72 -10.57
N GLU A 285 15.34 -1.17 -11.81
CA GLU A 285 15.77 -2.52 -12.21
C GLU A 285 17.22 -2.86 -11.82
N SER A 286 18.11 -1.87 -11.82
CA SER A 286 19.54 -2.05 -11.54
C SER A 286 19.92 -2.03 -10.06
N SER A 287 18.99 -1.75 -9.15
CA SER A 287 19.31 -1.53 -7.73
C SER A 287 18.20 -1.98 -6.79
N ARG A 288 18.60 -2.62 -5.67
CA ARG A 288 17.69 -2.91 -4.55
C ARG A 288 17.45 -1.68 -3.65
N ASP A 289 18.14 -0.56 -3.89
CA ASP A 289 17.95 0.68 -3.12
C ASP A 289 16.65 1.36 -3.55
N TYR A 290 15.98 2.00 -2.58
CA TYR A 290 14.79 2.80 -2.87
C TYR A 290 15.18 4.24 -3.18
N ASN A 291 14.80 4.72 -4.35
CA ASN A 291 14.93 6.11 -4.74
C ASN A 291 13.75 6.93 -4.20
N GLN A 292 14.04 8.02 -3.49
CA GLN A 292 13.06 8.99 -3.05
C GLN A 292 12.55 9.78 -4.25
N ASN A 293 11.25 10.06 -4.29
CA ASN A 293 10.64 10.88 -5.34
C ASN A 293 10.47 12.31 -4.85
N LEU A 294 11.44 13.18 -5.13
CA LEU A 294 11.42 14.58 -4.69
C LEU A 294 10.23 15.36 -5.25
N GLU A 295 9.68 14.91 -6.37
CA GLU A 295 8.46 15.46 -6.97
C GLU A 295 7.19 15.09 -6.20
N TYR A 296 7.25 14.06 -5.34
CA TYR A 296 6.11 13.60 -4.55
C TYR A 296 5.98 14.33 -3.21
N GLY A 297 7.12 14.70 -2.61
CA GLY A 297 7.12 15.30 -1.29
C GLY A 297 8.50 15.55 -0.72
N VAL A 298 8.55 15.88 0.56
CA VAL A 298 9.76 16.02 1.37
C VAL A 298 9.79 14.87 2.38
N ASP A 299 10.89 14.13 2.41
CA ASP A 299 11.16 13.04 3.34
C ASP A 299 12.27 13.48 4.31
N GLU A 300 11.95 13.61 5.61
CA GLU A 300 12.85 13.95 6.69
C GLU A 300 13.11 12.68 7.51
N PHE A 301 14.29 12.09 7.37
CA PHE A 301 14.68 10.94 8.18
C PHE A 301 15.31 11.38 9.50
N TYR A 302 14.93 10.73 10.60
CA TYR A 302 15.51 10.95 11.92
C TYR A 302 16.01 9.63 12.51
N ASP A 303 17.12 9.69 13.25
CA ASP A 303 17.72 8.51 13.89
C ASP A 303 16.89 8.05 15.09
N ASN A 304 16.59 6.76 15.16
CA ASN A 304 15.91 6.12 16.29
C ASN A 304 16.89 5.68 17.40
N GLY A 305 18.21 5.79 17.17
CA GLY A 305 19.24 5.37 18.13
C GLY A 305 19.50 3.86 18.19
N ASP A 306 18.87 3.07 17.31
CA ASP A 306 19.01 1.61 17.24
C ASP A 306 19.52 1.13 15.86
N GLY A 307 20.11 2.05 15.08
CA GLY A 307 20.56 1.79 13.71
C GLY A 307 19.45 1.87 12.67
N THR A 308 18.23 2.21 13.06
CA THR A 308 17.12 2.48 12.16
C THR A 308 16.76 3.97 12.16
N HIS A 309 16.00 4.38 11.14
CA HIS A 309 15.52 5.75 11.01
C HIS A 309 13.99 5.76 10.91
N GLY A 310 13.38 6.75 11.56
CA GLY A 310 11.97 7.08 11.34
C GLY A 310 11.83 8.08 10.19
N LEU A 311 10.61 8.31 9.74
CA LEU A 311 10.28 9.21 8.64
C LEU A 311 9.22 10.22 9.07
N ILE A 312 9.50 11.50 8.88
CA ILE A 312 8.54 12.59 8.88
C ILE A 312 8.40 13.03 7.41
N ALA A 313 7.18 13.09 6.89
CA ALA A 313 7.01 13.36 5.47
C ALA A 313 5.92 14.41 5.19
N THR A 314 6.14 15.19 4.12
CA THR A 314 5.22 16.19 3.60
C THR A 314 4.88 15.87 2.15
N GLY A 315 3.61 15.56 1.84
CA GLY A 315 3.21 15.17 0.49
C GLY A 315 2.69 16.34 -0.35
N PHE A 316 3.05 16.39 -1.64
CA PHE A 316 2.64 17.46 -2.58
C PHE A 316 1.43 17.11 -3.43
N ILE A 317 0.93 15.88 -3.37
CA ILE A 317 -0.14 15.46 -4.28
C ILE A 317 -1.55 15.70 -3.74
N ASN A 318 -1.72 15.83 -2.41
CA ASN A 318 -3.00 16.01 -1.77
C ASN A 318 -3.22 17.45 -1.29
N TYR A 319 -3.73 18.30 -2.15
CA TYR A 319 -4.12 19.67 -1.82
C TYR A 319 -5.52 19.77 -1.18
N TYR A 320 -6.30 18.67 -1.20
CA TYR A 320 -7.62 18.62 -0.58
C TYR A 320 -7.55 18.58 0.95
N MET A 321 -6.67 17.75 1.50
CA MET A 321 -6.32 17.67 2.91
C MET A 321 -4.81 17.47 3.02
N PRO A 322 -4.02 18.55 2.95
CA PRO A 322 -2.56 18.46 3.00
C PRO A 322 -2.08 17.92 4.35
N LEU A 323 -1.02 17.12 4.32
CA LEU A 323 -0.32 16.68 5.52
C LEU A 323 1.13 17.20 5.47
N ILE A 324 1.42 18.19 6.31
CA ILE A 324 2.77 18.78 6.44
C ILE A 324 3.44 18.16 7.66
N ARG A 325 4.65 17.62 7.46
CA ARG A 325 5.48 16.99 8.49
C ARG A 325 4.74 15.88 9.27
N TYR A 326 4.08 14.99 8.54
CA TYR A 326 3.44 13.84 9.15
C TYR A 326 4.47 12.81 9.60
N ARG A 327 4.49 12.51 10.91
CA ARG A 327 5.33 11.47 11.50
C ARG A 327 4.72 10.10 11.19
N THR A 328 5.38 9.34 10.35
CA THR A 328 4.97 7.98 10.02
C THR A 328 5.33 7.00 11.13
N GLU A 329 4.75 5.80 11.10
CA GLU A 329 5.10 4.72 12.02
C GLU A 329 6.10 3.72 11.39
N ASP A 330 6.54 3.98 10.15
CA ASP A 330 7.44 3.09 9.42
C ASP A 330 8.90 3.41 9.76
N THR A 331 9.75 2.39 9.71
CA THR A 331 11.18 2.50 9.99
C THR A 331 12.00 2.05 8.79
N PHE A 332 13.20 2.62 8.66
CA PHE A 332 14.05 2.50 7.49
C PHE A 332 15.49 2.20 7.90
N VAL A 333 16.22 1.50 7.04
CA VAL A 333 17.68 1.41 7.14
C VAL A 333 18.28 2.28 6.05
N LEU A 334 19.09 3.27 6.47
CA LEU A 334 19.82 4.14 5.56
C LEU A 334 21.31 3.78 5.55
N GLN A 335 21.90 3.81 4.35
CA GLN A 335 23.34 3.69 4.17
C GLN A 335 23.81 4.68 3.12
N ASN A 336 24.77 5.52 3.46
CA ASN A 336 25.28 6.59 2.59
C ASN A 336 24.16 7.48 2.03
N GLY A 337 23.18 7.84 2.86
CA GLY A 337 22.02 8.68 2.49
C GLY A 337 20.98 8.01 1.61
N LYS A 338 21.12 6.72 1.27
CA LYS A 338 20.16 5.94 0.49
C LYS A 338 19.35 5.03 1.37
N VAL A 339 18.08 4.87 1.05
CA VAL A 339 17.17 3.91 1.70
C VAL A 339 17.47 2.52 1.17
N LYS A 340 18.02 1.67 2.03
CA LYS A 340 18.37 0.27 1.73
C LYS A 340 17.23 -0.68 2.02
N GLU A 341 16.58 -0.48 3.16
CA GLU A 341 15.47 -1.31 3.59
C GLU A 341 14.35 -0.44 4.14
N ILE A 342 13.14 -0.91 3.91
CA ILE A 342 11.93 -0.37 4.51
C ILE A 342 11.41 -1.45 5.44
N ASN A 343 11.57 -1.21 6.74
CA ASN A 343 11.19 -2.21 7.73
C ASN A 343 9.68 -2.25 7.97
N GLY A 344 8.91 -1.30 7.47
CA GLY A 344 7.46 -1.26 7.51
C GLY A 344 6.87 -1.80 8.81
N ARG A 345 5.61 -2.06 8.82
CA ARG A 345 4.99 -2.90 9.85
C ARG A 345 5.23 -4.35 9.45
N SER A 346 6.11 -5.07 10.14
CA SER A 346 6.45 -6.45 9.81
C SER A 346 5.19 -7.31 9.71
N SER A 347 4.87 -7.77 8.51
CA SER A 347 3.76 -8.69 8.27
C SER A 347 4.24 -10.10 8.56
N ASP A 348 3.84 -10.65 9.69
CA ASP A 348 4.10 -12.07 9.97
C ASP A 348 3.24 -12.93 9.02
N ILE A 349 3.76 -14.08 8.63
CA ILE A 349 3.07 -15.05 7.77
C ILE A 349 2.40 -16.07 8.68
N LEU A 350 1.10 -16.35 8.45
CA LEU A 350 0.39 -17.47 9.08
C LEU A 350 0.34 -18.66 8.11
N VAL A 351 0.37 -19.85 8.66
CA VAL A 351 0.25 -21.10 7.88
C VAL A 351 -1.15 -21.67 8.09
N SER A 352 -1.87 -21.91 7.01
CA SER A 352 -3.21 -22.52 7.05
C SER A 352 -3.14 -24.04 7.16
N SER A 353 -4.26 -24.69 7.47
CA SER A 353 -4.35 -26.15 7.63
C SER A 353 -3.96 -26.95 6.37
N ASN A 354 -4.01 -26.33 5.20
CA ASN A 354 -3.61 -26.93 3.93
C ASN A 354 -2.18 -26.52 3.49
N GLY A 355 -1.37 -25.94 4.41
CA GLY A 355 0.00 -25.52 4.16
C GLY A 355 0.16 -24.19 3.43
N SER A 356 -0.94 -23.49 3.05
CA SER A 356 -0.84 -22.16 2.45
C SER A 356 -0.28 -21.16 3.45
N ARG A 357 0.69 -20.35 3.02
CA ARG A 357 1.30 -19.30 3.82
C ARG A 357 0.59 -17.98 3.53
N LEU A 358 -0.01 -17.40 4.54
CA LEU A 358 -0.89 -16.24 4.40
C LEU A 358 -0.25 -14.99 5.00
N PRO A 359 0.01 -13.95 4.19
CA PRO A 359 0.51 -12.68 4.69
C PRO A 359 -0.46 -12.02 5.67
N GLY A 360 0.08 -11.43 6.74
CA GLY A 360 -0.70 -10.74 7.78
C GLY A 360 -1.58 -9.60 7.24
N VAL A 361 -1.16 -8.93 6.16
CA VAL A 361 -1.96 -7.89 5.50
C VAL A 361 -3.35 -8.38 5.07
N ASN A 362 -3.52 -9.66 4.79
CA ASN A 362 -4.79 -10.24 4.40
C ASN A 362 -5.81 -10.23 5.55
N PHE A 363 -5.33 -10.38 6.79
CA PHE A 363 -6.16 -10.34 7.99
C PHE A 363 -6.53 -8.91 8.37
N TYR A 364 -5.61 -7.96 8.26
CA TYR A 364 -5.91 -6.54 8.48
C TYR A 364 -7.05 -6.07 7.59
N SER A 365 -6.99 -6.39 6.30
CA SER A 365 -8.04 -5.97 5.37
C SER A 365 -9.38 -6.67 5.60
N TRP A 366 -9.36 -7.93 6.05
CA TRP A 366 -10.59 -8.65 6.40
C TRP A 366 -11.27 -8.01 7.61
N ILE A 367 -10.53 -7.85 8.70
CA ILE A 367 -11.06 -7.24 9.93
C ILE A 367 -11.62 -5.84 9.63
N ASP A 368 -10.82 -5.02 8.93
CA ASP A 368 -11.21 -3.64 8.62
C ASP A 368 -12.51 -3.53 7.81
N LYS A 369 -12.71 -4.42 6.85
CA LYS A 369 -13.84 -4.32 5.91
C LYS A 369 -15.08 -5.12 6.30
N LYS A 370 -14.92 -6.19 7.08
CA LYS A 370 -15.97 -7.17 7.35
C LYS A 370 -16.31 -7.31 8.83
N MET A 371 -15.47 -6.79 9.73
CA MET A 371 -15.62 -6.96 11.17
C MET A 371 -15.64 -5.60 11.90
N PRO A 372 -16.62 -4.70 11.62
CA PRO A 372 -16.64 -3.36 12.21
C PRO A 372 -16.75 -3.36 13.74
N ALA A 373 -17.25 -4.45 14.32
CA ALA A 373 -17.30 -4.62 15.76
C ALA A 373 -15.93 -4.89 16.41
N VAL A 374 -14.89 -5.22 15.64
CA VAL A 374 -13.54 -5.46 16.14
C VAL A 374 -12.74 -4.16 16.12
N LYS A 375 -12.48 -3.61 17.32
CA LYS A 375 -11.64 -2.42 17.50
C LYS A 375 -10.17 -2.71 17.29
N MET A 376 -9.68 -3.79 17.92
CA MET A 376 -8.30 -4.24 17.86
C MET A 376 -8.25 -5.75 17.82
N PHE A 377 -7.21 -6.31 17.20
CA PHE A 377 -7.03 -7.76 17.18
C PHE A 377 -5.56 -8.18 17.23
N GLN A 378 -5.35 -9.41 17.65
CA GLN A 378 -4.07 -10.10 17.58
C GLN A 378 -4.31 -11.55 17.23
N ILE A 379 -3.63 -12.05 16.20
CA ILE A 379 -3.61 -13.46 15.81
C ILE A 379 -2.25 -14.02 16.18
N ILE A 380 -2.25 -15.08 16.98
CA ILE A 380 -1.02 -15.78 17.39
C ILE A 380 -1.13 -17.22 16.91
N GLN A 381 -0.26 -17.61 15.99
CA GLN A 381 -0.11 -19.00 15.59
C GLN A 381 0.93 -19.66 16.49
N LYS A 382 0.45 -20.51 17.40
CA LYS A 382 1.30 -21.22 18.39
C LYS A 382 1.96 -22.47 17.83
N SER A 383 1.27 -23.15 16.91
CA SER A 383 1.73 -24.35 16.20
C SER A 383 1.06 -24.43 14.83
N GLU A 384 1.40 -25.43 14.03
CA GLU A 384 0.79 -25.65 12.71
C GLU A 384 -0.75 -25.74 12.74
N LYS A 385 -1.33 -26.13 13.88
CA LYS A 385 -2.78 -26.33 14.02
C LYS A 385 -3.45 -25.43 15.06
N ASN A 386 -2.69 -24.64 15.82
CA ASN A 386 -3.26 -23.86 16.92
C ASN A 386 -3.15 -22.36 16.68
N ILE A 387 -4.32 -21.70 16.63
CA ILE A 387 -4.49 -20.26 16.43
C ILE A 387 -5.19 -19.65 17.65
N ILE A 388 -4.59 -18.64 18.24
CA ILE A 388 -5.22 -17.79 19.25
C ILE A 388 -5.60 -16.48 18.55
N PHE A 389 -6.88 -16.13 18.58
CA PHE A 389 -7.40 -14.85 18.10
C PHE A 389 -7.91 -14.03 19.28
N LYS A 390 -7.19 -12.97 19.62
CA LYS A 390 -7.62 -12.01 20.65
C LYS A 390 -8.22 -10.80 19.98
N TYR A 391 -9.33 -10.28 20.54
CA TYR A 391 -9.93 -9.04 20.03
C TYR A 391 -10.50 -8.16 21.14
N VAL A 392 -10.43 -6.87 20.90
CA VAL A 392 -11.15 -5.85 21.66
C VAL A 392 -12.35 -5.45 20.83
N GLN A 393 -13.54 -5.52 21.42
CA GLN A 393 -14.79 -5.16 20.74
C GLN A 393 -15.07 -3.66 20.90
N ASN A 394 -15.60 -3.03 19.85
CA ASN A 394 -16.09 -1.66 19.92
C ASN A 394 -17.25 -1.56 20.92
N ALA A 395 -17.28 -0.49 21.72
CA ALA A 395 -18.30 -0.26 22.73
C ALA A 395 -19.72 -0.11 22.14
N ASP A 396 -19.82 0.36 20.91
CA ASP A 396 -21.08 0.58 20.18
C ASP A 396 -21.70 -0.73 19.65
N HIS A 397 -21.01 -1.85 19.80
CA HIS A 397 -21.46 -3.18 19.36
C HIS A 397 -21.62 -4.10 20.58
N SER A 398 -22.86 -4.51 20.84
CA SER A 398 -23.20 -5.44 21.95
C SER A 398 -23.37 -6.89 21.51
N GLU A 399 -23.40 -7.15 20.20
CA GLU A 399 -23.61 -8.49 19.65
C GLU A 399 -22.39 -9.41 19.86
N ASP A 400 -22.66 -10.70 20.04
CA ASP A 400 -21.59 -11.70 20.06
C ASP A 400 -21.10 -11.99 18.65
N ILE A 401 -19.87 -11.59 18.38
CA ILE A 401 -19.20 -11.76 17.08
C ILE A 401 -18.28 -12.98 17.02
N HIS A 402 -18.29 -13.84 18.05
CA HIS A 402 -17.41 -14.98 18.15
C HIS A 402 -17.56 -15.95 16.95
N SER A 403 -18.81 -16.30 16.62
CA SER A 403 -19.11 -17.19 15.51
C SER A 403 -18.71 -16.61 14.15
N GLU A 404 -18.85 -15.31 13.96
CA GLU A 404 -18.45 -14.60 12.74
C GLU A 404 -16.91 -14.58 12.59
N ILE A 405 -16.19 -14.30 13.68
CA ILE A 405 -14.71 -14.38 13.70
C ILE A 405 -14.26 -15.79 13.36
N LEU A 406 -14.86 -16.79 13.99
CA LEU A 406 -14.50 -18.20 13.78
C LEU A 406 -14.73 -18.63 12.33
N SER A 407 -15.87 -18.25 11.75
CA SER A 407 -16.19 -18.48 10.34
C SER A 407 -15.15 -17.81 9.42
N GLY A 408 -14.81 -16.55 9.70
CA GLY A 408 -13.81 -15.80 8.94
C GLY A 408 -12.40 -16.37 9.03
N LEU A 409 -11.99 -16.90 10.18
CA LEU A 409 -10.73 -17.60 10.34
C LEU A 409 -10.71 -18.93 9.57
N ARG A 410 -11.77 -19.74 9.71
CA ARG A 410 -11.90 -21.01 8.99
C ARG A 410 -11.87 -20.84 7.47
N SER A 411 -12.53 -19.83 6.96
CA SER A 411 -12.53 -19.55 5.51
C SER A 411 -11.15 -19.18 4.95
N ARG A 412 -10.22 -18.76 5.80
CA ARG A 412 -8.86 -18.31 5.42
C ARG A 412 -7.78 -19.32 5.78
N LEU A 413 -7.85 -19.85 6.98
CA LEU A 413 -6.82 -20.73 7.53
C LEU A 413 -7.22 -22.22 7.48
N GLY A 414 -8.48 -22.51 7.16
CA GLY A 414 -8.99 -23.88 7.09
C GLY A 414 -9.39 -24.44 8.45
N ASP A 415 -9.38 -25.77 8.59
CA ASP A 415 -9.75 -26.46 9.82
C ASP A 415 -8.55 -26.56 10.76
N MET A 416 -8.57 -25.75 11.82
CA MET A 416 -7.54 -25.65 12.86
C MET A 416 -8.20 -25.51 14.22
N ASP A 417 -7.41 -25.65 15.28
CA ASP A 417 -7.82 -25.39 16.65
C ASP A 417 -7.81 -23.88 16.92
N TYR A 418 -8.98 -23.29 16.98
CA TYR A 418 -9.14 -21.86 17.20
C TYR A 418 -9.53 -21.55 18.64
N ASN A 419 -8.74 -20.69 19.29
CA ASN A 419 -9.10 -20.08 20.56
C ASN A 419 -9.38 -18.60 20.34
N VAL A 420 -10.67 -18.24 20.25
CA VAL A 420 -11.14 -16.85 20.03
C VAL A 420 -11.49 -16.25 21.39
N MET A 421 -10.83 -15.14 21.72
CA MET A 421 -10.92 -14.50 23.04
C MET A 421 -11.27 -13.03 22.94
N LYS A 422 -12.35 -12.61 23.57
CA LYS A 422 -12.60 -11.20 23.83
C LYS A 422 -11.74 -10.76 25.01
N VAL A 423 -10.99 -9.67 24.82
CA VAL A 423 -10.09 -9.10 25.83
C VAL A 423 -10.36 -7.62 26.01
N SER A 424 -9.97 -7.05 27.15
CA SER A 424 -10.08 -5.60 27.40
C SER A 424 -9.05 -4.80 26.64
N GLU A 425 -7.86 -5.39 26.38
CA GLU A 425 -6.77 -4.76 25.65
C GLU A 425 -5.89 -5.82 24.96
N ILE A 426 -5.16 -5.38 23.92
CA ILE A 426 -4.10 -6.19 23.30
C ILE A 426 -2.76 -5.74 23.89
N ALA A 427 -2.02 -6.70 24.43
CA ALA A 427 -0.71 -6.44 25.01
C ALA A 427 0.28 -5.83 24.00
N ARG A 428 1.06 -4.85 24.46
CA ARG A 428 2.12 -4.24 23.69
C ARG A 428 3.40 -5.06 23.80
N ASP A 429 4.21 -5.04 22.75
CA ASP A 429 5.57 -5.56 22.80
C ASP A 429 6.38 -4.76 23.84
N GLU A 430 7.02 -5.44 24.77
CA GLU A 430 7.70 -4.81 25.92
C GLU A 430 8.83 -3.86 25.50
N ARG A 431 9.56 -4.18 24.43
CA ARG A 431 10.70 -3.41 23.95
C ARG A 431 10.29 -2.24 23.06
N THR A 432 9.40 -2.52 22.08
CA THR A 432 9.04 -1.52 21.06
C THR A 432 7.79 -0.72 21.40
N GLN A 433 7.04 -1.14 22.44
CA GLN A 433 5.73 -0.59 22.83
C GLN A 433 4.68 -0.66 21.69
N LYS A 434 4.95 -1.41 20.65
CA LYS A 434 4.06 -1.59 19.50
C LYS A 434 3.14 -2.79 19.74
N ILE A 435 1.93 -2.72 19.19
CA ILE A 435 1.02 -3.86 19.15
C ILE A 435 1.34 -4.65 17.89
N ARG A 436 1.70 -5.91 18.06
CA ARG A 436 1.87 -6.87 16.96
C ARG A 436 0.56 -7.59 16.75
N SER A 437 -0.13 -7.27 15.66
CA SER A 437 -1.44 -7.90 15.37
C SER A 437 -1.31 -9.32 14.82
N ILE A 438 -0.16 -9.68 14.28
CA ILE A 438 0.14 -11.03 13.80
C ILE A 438 1.43 -11.50 14.46
N ILE A 439 1.40 -12.67 15.05
CA ILE A 439 2.56 -13.34 15.66
C ILE A 439 2.55 -14.79 15.19
N ASN A 440 3.62 -15.20 14.52
CA ASN A 440 3.83 -16.61 14.18
C ASN A 440 4.99 -17.15 15.01
N GLU A 441 4.70 -18.16 15.83
CA GLU A 441 5.68 -18.86 16.65
C GLU A 441 6.09 -20.22 16.06
N VAL A 442 5.51 -20.59 14.91
CA VAL A 442 5.90 -21.80 14.16
C VAL A 442 7.23 -21.52 13.49
N LYS A 443 8.23 -22.33 13.78
CA LYS A 443 9.58 -22.23 13.22
C LYS A 443 9.69 -22.93 11.88
#